data_f5a6b275983c110640bb68367c5af9aa
#
_entry.id   f5a6b275983c110640bb68367c5af9aa
#
_cell.length_a   1.000
_cell.length_b   1.000
_cell.length_c   1.000
_cell.angle_alpha   90.00
_cell.angle_beta   90.00
_cell.angle_gamma   90.00
#
_symmetry.space_group_name_H-M   'P 1'
#
loop_
_entity.id
_entity.type
_entity.pdbx_description
1 polymer ?
#
loop_
_entity_poly.entity_id
_entity_poly.type
_entity_poly.pdbx_seq_one_letter_code
_entity_poly.pdbx_strand_id
1 'polypeptide(L)'
;MRRSLVTTCGGTAPSPERGVVLFVALIVLIIMTLAGLALLRQMTTGVSIAGNIAFKENATSVADRGAEVAMQYLGLATTNRALDSIPNGYLSSWTGALTDPTDPTNPALFNWAQSLTLVSPDQAQTGNTARIIIHRLCLLPNQGIGAAGQSCSDAPVLNSGASTGGGGYGPGGVLPPVTPTPFYRVTTQVTGPRNTVSYTQVLLQ
;
A
#
# COMPACT_ATOMS: atom_id res chain seq x y z
N MET A 1 72.12 80.45 5.73
CA MET A 1 72.17 79.25 4.87
C MET A 1 71.54 78.07 5.59
N ARG A 2 70.31 77.72 5.24
CA ARG A 2 69.58 76.55 5.76
C ARG A 2 69.48 75.53 4.64
N ARG A 3 70.11 74.34 4.82
CA ARG A 3 69.95 73.18 3.93
C ARG A 3 68.71 72.40 4.36
N SER A 4 67.73 72.27 3.48
CA SER A 4 66.62 71.34 3.63
C SER A 4 67.08 69.95 3.24
N LEU A 5 66.97 69.03 4.15
CA LEU A 5 67.06 67.59 3.88
C LEU A 5 65.71 67.11 3.38
N VAL A 6 65.66 66.67 2.14
CA VAL A 6 64.51 65.94 1.56
C VAL A 6 64.69 64.47 1.82
N THR A 7 63.87 63.93 2.70
CA THR A 7 63.82 62.50 2.99
C THR A 7 62.83 61.82 1.92
N THR A 8 63.45 61.11 1.02
CA THR A 8 62.68 60.24 0.05
C THR A 8 62.29 58.99 0.77
N CYS A 9 60.95 58.85 1.06
CA CYS A 9 60.37 57.57 1.43
C CYS A 9 60.32 56.68 0.18
N GLY A 10 61.19 55.68 0.16
CA GLY A 10 61.15 54.59 -0.82
C GLY A 10 59.96 53.65 -0.51
N GLY A 11 58.83 53.84 -1.17
CA GLY A 11 57.78 52.90 -1.16
C GLY A 11 58.13 51.66 -2.00
N THR A 12 58.40 50.56 -1.34
CA THR A 12 58.45 49.24 -2.01
C THR A 12 57.11 48.94 -2.58
N ALA A 13 56.98 49.02 -3.90
CA ALA A 13 55.75 48.56 -4.60
C ALA A 13 55.59 47.04 -4.35
N PRO A 14 54.43 46.59 -3.93
CA PRO A 14 54.14 45.13 -3.81
C PRO A 14 54.29 44.46 -5.16
N SER A 15 55.17 43.46 -5.23
CA SER A 15 55.35 42.64 -6.39
C SER A 15 53.99 41.92 -6.70
N PRO A 16 53.50 41.89 -7.96
CA PRO A 16 52.25 41.27 -8.28
C PRO A 16 52.39 39.75 -8.17
N GLU A 17 51.87 39.18 -7.07
CA GLU A 17 51.74 37.71 -6.89
C GLU A 17 50.66 37.13 -7.79
N ARG A 18 50.78 37.24 -9.09
CA ARG A 18 49.78 36.85 -10.10
C ARG A 18 49.56 35.34 -10.18
N GLY A 19 50.50 34.50 -9.76
CA GLY A 19 50.41 33.04 -9.84
C GLY A 19 49.50 32.41 -8.75
N VAL A 20 49.55 32.95 -7.53
CA VAL A 20 48.84 32.40 -6.36
C VAL A 20 47.36 32.63 -6.48
N VAL A 21 46.94 33.78 -6.98
CA VAL A 21 45.49 34.11 -7.16
C VAL A 21 44.79 33.15 -8.13
N LEU A 22 45.47 32.80 -9.22
CA LEU A 22 44.93 31.84 -10.20
C LEU A 22 44.76 30.46 -9.58
N PHE A 23 45.71 30.01 -8.78
CA PHE A 23 45.67 28.71 -8.11
C PHE A 23 44.52 28.65 -7.07
N VAL A 24 44.37 29.70 -6.24
CA VAL A 24 43.27 29.81 -5.28
C VAL A 24 41.90 29.83 -6.00
N ALA A 25 41.78 30.60 -7.07
CA ALA A 25 40.54 30.66 -7.85
C ALA A 25 40.18 29.28 -8.42
N LEU A 26 41.14 28.50 -8.89
CA LEU A 26 40.93 27.16 -9.42
C LEU A 26 40.45 26.19 -8.32
N ILE A 27 41.06 26.24 -7.13
CA ILE A 27 40.64 25.43 -5.97
C ILE A 27 39.19 25.76 -5.57
N VAL A 28 38.86 27.06 -5.45
CA VAL A 28 37.49 27.49 -5.10
C VAL A 28 36.49 27.01 -6.14
N LEU A 29 36.81 27.09 -7.43
CA LEU A 29 35.95 26.63 -8.50
C LEU A 29 35.70 25.11 -8.40
N ILE A 30 36.72 24.31 -8.14
CA ILE A 30 36.62 22.87 -7.93
C ILE A 30 35.72 22.56 -6.72
N ILE A 31 35.91 23.24 -5.60
CA ILE A 31 35.10 23.03 -4.39
C ILE A 31 33.62 23.37 -4.67
N MET A 32 33.37 24.50 -5.34
CA MET A 32 31.99 24.89 -5.68
C MET A 32 31.32 23.92 -6.62
N THR A 33 32.02 23.40 -7.62
CA THR A 33 31.47 22.38 -8.56
C THR A 33 31.19 21.08 -7.85
N LEU A 34 32.06 20.61 -6.96
CA LEU A 34 31.81 19.39 -6.16
C LEU A 34 30.62 19.55 -5.20
N ALA A 35 30.50 20.70 -4.55
CA ALA A 35 29.37 21.02 -3.69
C ALA A 35 28.04 21.05 -4.48
N GLY A 36 28.06 21.66 -5.67
CA GLY A 36 26.89 21.67 -6.55
C GLY A 36 26.45 20.26 -6.99
N LEU A 37 27.41 19.41 -7.37
CA LEU A 37 27.10 18.01 -7.72
C LEU A 37 26.56 17.20 -6.53
N ALA A 38 27.04 17.44 -5.32
CA ALA A 38 26.54 16.79 -4.12
C ALA A 38 25.06 17.15 -3.85
N LEU A 39 24.71 18.43 -3.99
CA LEU A 39 23.33 18.90 -3.83
C LEU A 39 22.39 18.30 -4.88
N LEU A 40 22.82 18.19 -6.15
CA LEU A 40 22.01 17.57 -7.19
C LEU A 40 21.71 16.09 -6.90
N ARG A 41 22.69 15.35 -6.36
CA ARG A 41 22.47 13.94 -5.95
C ARG A 41 21.46 13.82 -4.81
N GLN A 42 21.49 14.72 -3.83
CA GLN A 42 20.51 14.72 -2.75
C GLN A 42 19.10 14.99 -3.25
N MET A 43 18.92 15.91 -4.20
CA MET A 43 17.60 16.20 -4.79
C MET A 43 17.02 14.99 -5.53
N THR A 44 17.81 14.28 -6.33
CA THR A 44 17.32 13.10 -7.07
C THR A 44 16.90 11.97 -6.13
N THR A 45 17.63 11.74 -5.04
CA THR A 45 17.27 10.75 -4.03
C THR A 45 15.98 11.15 -3.31
N GLY A 46 15.84 12.42 -2.93
CA GLY A 46 14.65 12.97 -2.29
C GLY A 46 13.40 12.82 -3.14
N VAL A 47 13.48 13.13 -4.43
CA VAL A 47 12.35 12.96 -5.38
C VAL A 47 11.97 11.49 -5.54
N SER A 48 12.95 10.58 -5.58
CA SER A 48 12.66 9.14 -5.67
C SER A 48 11.94 8.61 -4.41
N ILE A 49 12.39 9.02 -3.23
CA ILE A 49 11.74 8.64 -1.96
C ILE A 49 10.34 9.23 -1.88
N ALA A 50 10.16 10.50 -2.20
CA ALA A 50 8.84 11.15 -2.20
C ALA A 50 7.88 10.46 -3.18
N GLY A 51 8.34 10.09 -4.37
CA GLY A 51 7.55 9.34 -5.35
C GLY A 51 7.11 7.97 -4.84
N ASN A 52 7.96 7.24 -4.15
CA ASN A 52 7.63 5.94 -3.57
C ASN A 52 6.63 6.07 -2.41
N ILE A 53 6.76 7.11 -1.58
CA ILE A 53 5.81 7.39 -0.49
C ILE A 53 4.45 7.76 -1.06
N ALA A 54 4.40 8.67 -2.03
CA ALA A 54 3.16 9.07 -2.69
C ALA A 54 2.44 7.90 -3.37
N PHE A 55 3.20 7.00 -4.02
CA PHE A 55 2.62 5.77 -4.58
C PHE A 55 2.04 4.87 -3.50
N LYS A 56 2.75 4.66 -2.40
CA LYS A 56 2.29 3.82 -1.28
C LYS A 56 1.02 4.38 -0.65
N GLU A 57 0.95 5.68 -0.43
CA GLU A 57 -0.22 6.37 0.13
C GLU A 57 -1.43 6.26 -0.80
N ASN A 58 -1.24 6.51 -2.10
CA ASN A 58 -2.29 6.33 -3.10
C ASN A 58 -2.74 4.87 -3.20
N ALA A 59 -1.80 3.90 -3.19
CA ALA A 59 -2.13 2.48 -3.22
C ALA A 59 -2.96 2.06 -2.00
N THR A 60 -2.69 2.61 -0.81
CA THR A 60 -3.48 2.35 0.40
C THR A 60 -4.89 2.92 0.25
N SER A 61 -5.04 4.16 -0.22
CA SER A 61 -6.35 4.79 -0.45
C SER A 61 -7.20 4.00 -1.46
N VAL A 62 -6.59 3.51 -2.54
CA VAL A 62 -7.28 2.67 -3.53
C VAL A 62 -7.65 1.31 -2.94
N ALA A 63 -6.83 0.76 -2.05
CA ALA A 63 -7.11 -0.49 -1.37
C ALA A 63 -8.31 -0.38 -0.42
N ASP A 64 -8.44 0.73 0.31
CA ASP A 64 -9.60 1.00 1.17
C ASP A 64 -10.90 1.02 0.35
N ARG A 65 -10.85 1.61 -0.83
CA ARG A 65 -11.97 1.55 -1.78
C ARG A 65 -12.28 0.13 -2.23
N GLY A 66 -11.26 -0.71 -2.41
CA GLY A 66 -11.44 -2.13 -2.71
C GLY A 66 -12.22 -2.86 -1.62
N ALA A 67 -11.93 -2.58 -0.35
CA ALA A 67 -12.66 -3.12 0.77
C ALA A 67 -14.12 -2.63 0.79
N GLU A 68 -14.38 -1.37 0.47
CA GLU A 68 -15.73 -0.81 0.38
C GLU A 68 -16.56 -1.50 -0.71
N VAL A 69 -16.00 -1.68 -1.91
CA VAL A 69 -16.67 -2.41 -3.00
C VAL A 69 -16.96 -3.86 -2.60
N ALA A 70 -16.04 -4.51 -1.90
CA ALA A 70 -16.24 -5.86 -1.39
C ALA A 70 -17.38 -5.93 -0.36
N MET A 71 -17.43 -4.97 0.58
CA MET A 71 -18.52 -4.87 1.56
C MET A 71 -19.86 -4.64 0.87
N GLN A 72 -19.91 -3.78 -0.12
CA GLN A 72 -21.13 -3.55 -0.90
C GLN A 72 -21.59 -4.83 -1.60
N TYR A 73 -20.67 -5.55 -2.26
CA TYR A 73 -20.99 -6.83 -2.91
C TYR A 73 -21.52 -7.86 -1.92
N LEU A 74 -20.85 -8.03 -0.78
CA LEU A 74 -21.25 -8.97 0.27
C LEU A 74 -22.57 -8.58 0.97
N GLY A 75 -22.90 -7.30 1.00
CA GLY A 75 -24.15 -6.79 1.58
C GLY A 75 -25.38 -6.97 0.70
N LEU A 76 -25.22 -7.28 -0.59
CA LEU A 76 -26.34 -7.47 -1.49
C LEU A 76 -27.12 -8.76 -1.15
N ALA A 77 -28.43 -8.64 -0.96
CA ALA A 77 -29.29 -9.78 -0.64
C ALA A 77 -29.37 -10.83 -1.78
N THR A 78 -29.09 -10.41 -3.01
CA THR A 78 -29.11 -11.27 -4.20
C THR A 78 -27.82 -12.07 -4.39
N THR A 79 -26.77 -11.79 -3.62
CA THR A 79 -25.47 -12.45 -3.75
C THR A 79 -25.54 -13.88 -3.21
N ASN A 80 -25.33 -14.86 -4.08
CA ASN A 80 -25.16 -16.24 -3.66
C ASN A 80 -23.71 -16.48 -3.20
N ARG A 81 -23.47 -16.31 -1.90
CA ARG A 81 -22.14 -16.46 -1.29
C ARG A 81 -21.66 -17.93 -1.19
N ALA A 82 -22.51 -18.88 -1.56
CA ALA A 82 -22.10 -20.29 -1.60
C ALA A 82 -21.36 -20.63 -2.89
N LEU A 83 -21.54 -19.89 -3.97
CA LEU A 83 -20.97 -20.16 -5.29
C LEU A 83 -19.93 -19.10 -5.66
N ASP A 84 -18.93 -19.52 -6.44
CA ASP A 84 -17.97 -18.60 -7.03
C ASP A 84 -18.65 -17.64 -8.02
N SER A 85 -18.18 -16.39 -8.03
CA SER A 85 -18.64 -15.37 -8.96
C SER A 85 -17.43 -14.64 -9.56
N ILE A 86 -16.84 -15.25 -10.58
CA ILE A 86 -15.63 -14.74 -11.24
C ILE A 86 -15.81 -13.30 -11.76
N PRO A 87 -16.95 -12.92 -12.40
CA PRO A 87 -17.13 -11.54 -12.87
C PRO A 87 -17.04 -10.49 -11.76
N ASN A 88 -17.35 -10.90 -10.52
CA ASN A 88 -17.29 -10.02 -9.35
C ASN A 88 -16.03 -10.22 -8.51
N GLY A 89 -15.08 -11.02 -8.98
CA GLY A 89 -13.85 -11.33 -8.24
C GLY A 89 -14.11 -12.09 -6.93
N TYR A 90 -15.20 -12.86 -6.84
CA TYR A 90 -15.57 -13.59 -5.64
C TYR A 90 -15.28 -15.08 -5.76
N LEU A 91 -14.55 -15.64 -4.79
CA LEU A 91 -14.27 -17.06 -4.62
C LEU A 91 -14.83 -17.56 -3.29
N SER A 92 -15.58 -18.67 -3.35
CA SER A 92 -16.30 -19.23 -2.20
C SER A 92 -15.43 -20.07 -1.27
N SER A 93 -14.15 -20.20 -1.55
CA SER A 93 -13.20 -20.96 -0.75
C SER A 93 -11.81 -20.36 -0.70
N TRP A 94 -11.05 -20.75 0.31
CA TRP A 94 -9.63 -20.50 0.43
C TRP A 94 -9.01 -21.45 1.45
N THR A 95 -8.03 -22.24 1.03
CA THR A 95 -7.41 -23.25 1.87
C THR A 95 -6.23 -22.71 2.69
N GLY A 96 -5.67 -21.57 2.31
CA GLY A 96 -4.49 -21.00 2.96
C GLY A 96 -3.20 -21.74 2.70
N ALA A 97 -3.20 -22.72 1.82
CA ALA A 97 -1.99 -23.46 1.47
C ALA A 97 -1.07 -22.63 0.57
N LEU A 98 0.25 -22.74 0.77
CA LEU A 98 1.25 -22.05 -0.07
C LEU A 98 1.18 -22.46 -1.55
N THR A 99 0.59 -23.62 -1.83
CA THR A 99 0.38 -24.16 -3.18
C THR A 99 -1.02 -23.88 -3.72
N ASP A 100 -1.83 -23.11 -2.98
CA ASP A 100 -3.19 -22.81 -3.37
C ASP A 100 -3.19 -21.86 -4.59
N PRO A 101 -3.74 -22.31 -5.74
CA PRO A 101 -3.83 -21.45 -6.93
C PRO A 101 -4.80 -20.27 -6.74
N THR A 102 -5.57 -20.26 -5.66
CA THR A 102 -6.46 -19.15 -5.31
C THR A 102 -5.79 -18.13 -4.39
N ASP A 103 -4.53 -18.33 -3.98
CA ASP A 103 -3.80 -17.38 -3.15
C ASP A 103 -3.24 -16.22 -4.01
N PRO A 104 -3.83 -15.02 -3.92
CA PRO A 104 -3.41 -13.87 -4.72
C PRO A 104 -2.06 -13.29 -4.28
N THR A 105 -1.52 -13.72 -3.15
CA THR A 105 -0.18 -13.32 -2.71
C THR A 105 0.92 -14.10 -3.41
N ASN A 106 0.58 -15.20 -4.07
CA ASN A 106 1.48 -15.95 -4.91
C ASN A 106 1.23 -15.63 -6.41
N PRO A 107 1.91 -14.64 -6.98
CA PRO A 107 1.67 -14.19 -8.35
C PRO A 107 2.02 -15.24 -9.41
N ALA A 108 2.79 -16.29 -9.05
CA ALA A 108 3.13 -17.38 -9.95
C ALA A 108 1.98 -18.39 -10.14
N LEU A 109 1.09 -18.50 -9.17
CA LEU A 109 -0.01 -19.46 -9.18
C LEU A 109 -1.36 -18.78 -9.43
N PHE A 110 -1.55 -17.56 -8.92
CA PHE A 110 -2.84 -16.89 -8.98
C PHE A 110 -3.11 -16.23 -10.33
N ASN A 111 -4.27 -16.55 -10.91
CA ASN A 111 -4.72 -15.93 -12.15
C ASN A 111 -5.54 -14.67 -11.88
N TRP A 112 -4.90 -13.51 -11.96
CA TRP A 112 -5.55 -12.20 -11.77
C TRP A 112 -6.61 -11.87 -12.83
N ALA A 113 -6.78 -12.68 -13.88
CA ALA A 113 -7.90 -12.54 -14.81
C ALA A 113 -9.27 -12.82 -14.15
N GLN A 114 -9.27 -13.52 -13.01
CA GLN A 114 -10.47 -13.79 -12.21
C GLN A 114 -10.84 -12.65 -11.25
N SER A 115 -10.05 -11.60 -11.19
CA SER A 115 -10.27 -10.47 -10.29
C SER A 115 -11.22 -9.43 -10.90
N LEU A 116 -11.95 -8.72 -10.05
CA LEU A 116 -12.70 -7.54 -10.45
C LEU A 116 -11.76 -6.34 -10.60
N THR A 117 -11.80 -5.70 -11.76
CA THR A 117 -11.06 -4.46 -11.97
C THR A 117 -11.84 -3.29 -11.37
N LEU A 118 -11.18 -2.53 -10.50
CA LEU A 118 -11.75 -1.32 -9.92
C LEU A 118 -11.49 -0.14 -10.86
N VAL A 119 -12.56 0.56 -11.22
CA VAL A 119 -12.44 1.84 -11.92
C VAL A 119 -12.17 2.92 -10.87
N SER A 120 -10.93 3.39 -10.79
CA SER A 120 -10.60 4.52 -9.92
C SER A 120 -10.86 5.84 -10.65
N PRO A 121 -11.53 6.83 -10.02
CA PRO A 121 -11.70 8.14 -10.62
C PRO A 121 -10.35 8.83 -10.90
N ASP A 122 -9.30 8.47 -10.16
CA ASP A 122 -7.97 9.06 -10.28
C ASP A 122 -7.04 8.28 -11.23
N GLN A 123 -7.54 7.22 -11.86
CA GLN A 123 -6.71 6.36 -12.72
C GLN A 123 -6.04 7.14 -13.86
N ALA A 124 -6.76 8.09 -14.46
CA ALA A 124 -6.22 8.93 -15.54
C ALA A 124 -5.10 9.87 -15.05
N GLN A 125 -5.12 10.26 -13.79
CA GLN A 125 -4.16 11.20 -13.19
C GLN A 125 -2.97 10.47 -12.58
N THR A 126 -3.18 9.35 -11.93
CA THR A 126 -2.14 8.59 -11.21
C THR A 126 -1.53 7.48 -12.05
N GLY A 127 -2.22 7.01 -13.08
CA GLY A 127 -1.84 5.83 -13.87
C GLY A 127 -1.94 4.52 -13.09
N ASN A 128 -2.56 4.52 -11.91
CA ASN A 128 -2.74 3.33 -11.10
C ASN A 128 -3.96 2.53 -11.55
N THR A 129 -3.81 1.22 -11.66
CA THR A 129 -4.92 0.28 -11.87
C THR A 129 -5.06 -0.59 -10.63
N ALA A 130 -6.31 -0.85 -10.21
CA ALA A 130 -6.57 -1.70 -9.06
C ALA A 130 -7.47 -2.86 -9.44
N ARG A 131 -7.21 -4.00 -8.81
CA ARG A 131 -8.01 -5.21 -8.94
C ARG A 131 -8.26 -5.79 -7.57
N ILE A 132 -9.46 -6.30 -7.35
CA ILE A 132 -9.82 -6.94 -6.09
C ILE A 132 -10.21 -8.40 -6.31
N ILE A 133 -9.97 -9.18 -5.27
CA ILE A 133 -10.49 -10.52 -5.15
C ILE A 133 -10.99 -10.73 -3.72
N ILE A 134 -12.10 -11.41 -3.61
CA ILE A 134 -12.79 -11.69 -2.35
C ILE A 134 -12.81 -13.20 -2.15
N HIS A 135 -12.16 -13.68 -1.10
CA HIS A 135 -12.19 -15.09 -0.72
C HIS A 135 -13.05 -15.26 0.53
N ARG A 136 -14.00 -16.17 0.47
CA ARG A 136 -14.62 -16.69 1.69
C ARG A 136 -13.65 -17.68 2.33
N LEU A 137 -13.37 -17.50 3.62
CA LEU A 137 -12.42 -18.36 4.34
C LEU A 137 -13.06 -19.71 4.70
N CYS A 138 -13.37 -20.50 3.67
CA CYS A 138 -13.94 -21.84 3.76
C CYS A 138 -13.14 -22.84 2.95
N LEU A 139 -13.15 -24.10 3.36
CA LEU A 139 -12.31 -25.15 2.80
C LEU A 139 -12.76 -25.59 1.40
N LEU A 140 -14.05 -25.85 1.23
CA LEU A 140 -14.61 -26.43 0.00
C LEU A 140 -15.23 -25.37 -0.88
N PRO A 141 -14.90 -25.31 -2.19
CA PRO A 141 -15.47 -24.37 -3.13
C PRO A 141 -16.93 -24.74 -3.47
N ASN A 142 -17.70 -23.75 -3.84
CA ASN A 142 -19.06 -23.90 -4.36
C ASN A 142 -20.03 -24.66 -3.44
N GLN A 143 -19.84 -24.51 -2.12
CA GLN A 143 -20.68 -25.14 -1.11
C GLN A 143 -21.13 -24.13 -0.04
N GLY A 144 -22.35 -24.35 0.49
CA GLY A 144 -22.88 -23.58 1.62
C GLY A 144 -22.07 -23.82 2.92
N ILE A 145 -22.21 -22.92 3.89
CA ILE A 145 -21.51 -22.98 5.19
C ILE A 145 -21.88 -24.25 5.97
N GLY A 146 -23.15 -24.71 5.86
CA GLY A 146 -23.63 -25.90 6.54
C GLY A 146 -23.47 -27.21 5.75
N ALA A 147 -22.76 -27.20 4.62
CA ALA A 147 -22.57 -28.42 3.81
C ALA A 147 -21.68 -29.44 4.53
N ALA A 148 -21.93 -30.71 4.27
CA ALA A 148 -21.14 -31.79 4.86
C ALA A 148 -19.66 -31.68 4.46
N GLY A 149 -18.77 -31.70 5.44
CA GLY A 149 -17.33 -31.58 5.24
C GLY A 149 -16.83 -30.14 5.03
N GLN A 150 -17.71 -29.15 4.99
CA GLN A 150 -17.31 -27.75 4.94
C GLN A 150 -16.79 -27.28 6.31
N SER A 151 -15.66 -26.61 6.29
CA SER A 151 -15.07 -25.93 7.45
C SER A 151 -14.78 -24.50 7.04
N CYS A 152 -15.26 -23.54 7.82
CA CYS A 152 -15.03 -22.12 7.57
C CYS A 152 -14.40 -21.48 8.81
N SER A 153 -13.56 -20.49 8.59
CA SER A 153 -13.18 -19.55 9.66
C SER A 153 -14.37 -18.62 9.90
N ASP A 154 -14.98 -18.74 11.06
CA ASP A 154 -16.10 -17.94 11.49
C ASP A 154 -15.79 -17.22 12.81
N ALA A 155 -16.47 -16.12 13.05
CA ALA A 155 -16.36 -15.48 14.34
C ALA A 155 -16.99 -16.36 15.42
N PRO A 156 -16.37 -16.44 16.60
CA PRO A 156 -17.00 -17.10 17.73
C PRO A 156 -18.35 -16.43 17.97
N VAL A 157 -19.42 -17.20 17.81
CA VAL A 157 -20.75 -16.74 18.16
C VAL A 157 -20.75 -16.55 19.66
N LEU A 158 -20.70 -15.31 20.11
CA LEU A 158 -20.98 -15.01 21.50
C LEU A 158 -22.46 -15.35 21.71
N ASN A 159 -22.73 -16.55 22.22
CA ASN A 159 -24.02 -16.89 22.73
C ASN A 159 -24.32 -15.95 23.89
N SER A 160 -24.85 -14.78 23.59
CA SER A 160 -25.31 -13.79 24.56
C SER A 160 -26.46 -14.35 25.44
N GLY A 161 -26.82 -15.61 25.25
CA GLY A 161 -27.87 -16.31 25.98
C GLY A 161 -27.41 -17.17 27.17
N ALA A 162 -26.11 -17.25 27.43
CA ALA A 162 -25.61 -17.88 28.66
C ALA A 162 -25.44 -16.88 29.82
N SER A 163 -26.20 -15.81 29.88
CA SER A 163 -26.36 -15.06 31.12
C SER A 163 -27.36 -15.83 32.01
N THR A 164 -26.84 -16.53 32.95
CA THR A 164 -27.53 -17.05 34.13
C THR A 164 -28.11 -15.94 35.01
N GLY A 165 -28.74 -14.94 34.42
CA GLY A 165 -29.23 -13.78 35.16
C GLY A 165 -30.31 -13.03 34.40
N GLY A 166 -31.56 -13.49 34.57
CA GLY A 166 -32.74 -12.64 34.62
C GLY A 166 -33.08 -11.83 33.37
N GLY A 167 -33.74 -12.47 32.44
CA GLY A 167 -34.43 -11.84 31.32
C GLY A 167 -35.24 -12.90 30.61
N GLY A 168 -36.18 -13.53 31.31
CA GLY A 168 -36.90 -14.67 30.81
C GLY A 168 -37.81 -14.31 29.68
N TYR A 169 -37.51 -14.80 28.50
CA TYR A 169 -38.54 -15.43 27.73
C TYR A 169 -38.89 -16.73 28.48
N GLY A 170 -40.13 -16.97 28.72
CA GLY A 170 -40.64 -18.00 29.63
C GLY A 170 -40.04 -19.40 29.50
N PRO A 171 -40.33 -20.35 30.40
CA PRO A 171 -39.74 -21.67 30.39
C PRO A 171 -40.00 -22.37 29.07
N GLY A 172 -38.99 -22.55 28.27
CA GLY A 172 -39.05 -23.15 26.94
C GLY A 172 -38.66 -22.27 25.77
N GLY A 173 -38.18 -21.04 25.99
CA GLY A 173 -37.70 -20.18 24.91
C GLY A 173 -36.51 -20.80 24.18
N VAL A 174 -36.71 -21.32 23.01
CA VAL A 174 -35.65 -21.77 22.10
C VAL A 174 -34.98 -20.52 21.52
N LEU A 175 -33.73 -20.29 21.85
CA LEU A 175 -32.95 -19.25 21.20
C LEU A 175 -32.89 -19.56 19.69
N PRO A 176 -33.12 -18.56 18.82
CA PRO A 176 -32.98 -18.79 17.38
C PRO A 176 -31.54 -19.31 17.09
N PRO A 177 -31.40 -20.29 16.18
CA PRO A 177 -30.11 -20.80 15.80
C PRO A 177 -29.28 -19.64 15.25
N VAL A 178 -28.15 -19.38 15.88
CA VAL A 178 -27.19 -18.37 15.38
C VAL A 178 -26.46 -19.01 14.22
N THR A 179 -26.70 -18.51 13.03
CA THR A 179 -25.95 -18.94 11.83
C THR A 179 -24.54 -18.36 11.89
N PRO A 180 -23.50 -19.18 11.89
CA PRO A 180 -22.14 -18.68 11.87
C PRO A 180 -21.90 -17.85 10.61
N THR A 181 -21.31 -16.67 10.77
CA THR A 181 -20.94 -15.81 9.64
C THR A 181 -19.46 -16.01 9.35
N PRO A 182 -19.10 -16.50 8.15
CA PRO A 182 -17.71 -16.72 7.82
C PRO A 182 -16.97 -15.40 7.64
N PHE A 183 -15.66 -15.41 7.86
CA PHE A 183 -14.80 -14.32 7.47
C PHE A 183 -14.55 -14.34 5.96
N TYR A 184 -14.38 -13.14 5.43
CA TYR A 184 -13.98 -12.91 4.05
C TYR A 184 -12.65 -12.19 4.02
N ARG A 185 -11.73 -12.64 3.16
CA ARG A 185 -10.48 -11.95 2.90
C ARG A 185 -10.56 -11.23 1.56
N VAL A 186 -10.43 -9.94 1.61
CA VAL A 186 -10.33 -9.07 0.43
C VAL A 186 -8.87 -8.78 0.17
N THR A 187 -8.40 -9.15 -1.00
CA THR A 187 -7.04 -8.80 -1.46
C THR A 187 -7.16 -7.82 -2.60
N THR A 188 -6.55 -6.66 -2.44
CA THR A 188 -6.46 -5.63 -3.47
C THR A 188 -5.05 -5.59 -4.00
N GLN A 189 -4.89 -5.72 -5.31
CA GLN A 189 -3.66 -5.48 -6.04
C GLN A 189 -3.75 -4.11 -6.68
N VAL A 190 -2.78 -3.26 -6.42
CA VAL A 190 -2.64 -1.96 -7.08
C VAL A 190 -1.37 -1.99 -7.91
N THR A 191 -1.52 -1.78 -9.22
CA THR A 191 -0.40 -1.67 -10.16
C THR A 191 -0.24 -0.21 -10.55
N GLY A 192 0.91 0.33 -10.27
CA GLY A 192 1.27 1.73 -10.54
C GLY A 192 2.21 1.89 -11.73
N PRO A 193 2.64 3.14 -11.98
CA PRO A 193 3.62 3.45 -12.99
C PRO A 193 4.90 2.64 -12.83
N ARG A 194 5.58 2.33 -13.94
CA ARG A 194 6.80 1.51 -13.97
C ARG A 194 6.64 0.09 -13.42
N ASN A 195 5.42 -0.47 -13.54
CA ASN A 195 5.13 -1.84 -13.10
C ASN A 195 5.34 -2.06 -11.58
N THR A 196 5.20 -1.01 -10.78
CA THR A 196 5.19 -1.15 -9.31
C THR A 196 3.90 -1.82 -8.88
N VAL A 197 3.99 -2.83 -8.01
CA VAL A 197 2.83 -3.57 -7.52
C VAL A 197 2.78 -3.49 -6.01
N SER A 198 1.58 -3.23 -5.49
CA SER A 198 1.29 -3.25 -4.05
C SER A 198 0.10 -4.15 -3.78
N TYR A 199 0.16 -4.89 -2.68
CA TYR A 199 -0.94 -5.73 -2.21
C TYR A 199 -1.40 -5.27 -0.84
N THR A 200 -2.71 -5.21 -0.66
CA THR A 200 -3.33 -4.95 0.65
C THR A 200 -4.38 -6.01 0.91
N GLN A 201 -4.44 -6.50 2.14
CA GLN A 201 -5.42 -7.50 2.56
C GLN A 201 -6.22 -6.98 3.75
N VAL A 202 -7.53 -7.17 3.68
CA VAL A 202 -8.48 -6.81 4.74
C VAL A 202 -9.37 -8.01 5.03
N LEU A 203 -9.63 -8.26 6.31
CA LEU A 203 -10.60 -9.25 6.76
C LEU A 203 -11.93 -8.56 7.05
N LEU A 204 -13.01 -9.09 6.47
CA LEU A 204 -14.39 -8.66 6.67
C LEU A 204 -15.20 -9.78 7.31
N GLN A 205 -16.25 -9.40 8.03
CA GLN A 205 -17.25 -10.33 8.60
C GLN A 205 -18.66 -9.91 8.22
#